data_0c0b6108739d7e721633282b57811dce
#
_entry.id   0c0b6108739d7e721633282b57811dce
#
_cell.length_a   1.000
_cell.length_b   1.000
_cell.length_c   1.000
_cell.angle_alpha   90.00
_cell.angle_beta   90.00
_cell.angle_gamma   90.00
#
_symmetry.space_group_name_H-M   'P 1'
#
loop_
_entity.id
_entity.type
_entity.pdbx_description
1 polymer ?
#
loop_
_entity_poly.entity_id
_entity_poly.type
_entity_poly.pdbx_seq_one_letter_code
_entity_poly.pdbx_strand_id
1 'polypeptide(L)'
;MLLLSRTLCGREVREVTVLFTDIVAFTARTESMGAATTAEFLNHHFALVTACVEAEGGIIDKYIGDAVMALWGALEPQPDQAARAARAARAIALAIRADNAARTPPVRMRIGIHSGPVVVGNIGTPTRMNYTVVGDTVNTAQRLENLAKELLPDADVAILLSETTARVLPREISVVPLGTHQLRGIGGAARVFTLPV
;
A
#
# COMPACT_ATOMS: atom_id res chain seq x y z
N MET A 1 -27.85 7.75 -10.86
CA MET A 1 -26.90 8.80 -11.32
C MET A 1 -26.93 10.08 -10.48
N LEU A 2 -27.84 10.25 -9.51
CA LEU A 2 -27.94 11.47 -8.68
C LEU A 2 -27.37 11.33 -7.25
N LEU A 3 -27.03 10.13 -6.80
CA LEU A 3 -26.45 9.90 -5.45
C LEU A 3 -24.91 10.07 -5.40
N LEU A 4 -24.21 9.92 -6.50
CA LEU A 4 -22.75 10.10 -6.60
C LEU A 4 -22.31 11.56 -6.54
N SER A 5 -23.20 12.53 -6.84
CA SER A 5 -22.82 13.93 -6.95
C SER A 5 -22.72 14.68 -5.60
N ARG A 6 -23.31 14.17 -4.51
CA ARG A 6 -23.27 14.81 -3.19
C ARG A 6 -22.03 14.46 -2.36
N THR A 7 -21.40 13.30 -2.59
CA THR A 7 -20.23 12.82 -1.83
C THR A 7 -18.91 13.43 -2.32
N LEU A 8 -18.86 13.92 -3.55
CA LEU A 8 -17.62 14.43 -4.16
C LEU A 8 -17.30 15.91 -3.86
N CYS A 9 -18.14 16.64 -3.13
CA CYS A 9 -17.98 18.08 -2.94
C CYS A 9 -17.51 18.52 -1.55
N GLY A 10 -17.34 17.60 -0.59
CA GLY A 10 -16.93 17.88 0.79
C GLY A 10 -15.60 17.24 1.17
N ARG A 11 -14.88 17.86 2.13
CA ARG A 11 -13.79 17.19 2.85
C ARG A 11 -14.38 16.48 4.04
N GLU A 12 -14.12 15.20 4.18
CA GLU A 12 -14.63 14.37 5.26
C GLU A 12 -13.48 13.64 5.96
N VAL A 13 -13.55 13.54 7.29
CA VAL A 13 -12.65 12.68 8.07
C VAL A 13 -13.21 11.26 8.05
N ARG A 14 -12.41 10.30 7.60
CA ARG A 14 -12.76 8.88 7.56
C ARG A 14 -11.63 8.03 8.11
N GLU A 15 -12.01 6.93 8.74
CA GLU A 15 -11.10 5.85 9.06
C GLU A 15 -10.85 5.02 7.79
N VAL A 16 -9.59 4.93 7.39
CA VAL A 16 -9.18 4.18 6.20
C VAL A 16 -8.01 3.25 6.51
N THR A 17 -7.83 2.25 5.67
CA THR A 17 -6.57 1.51 5.61
C THR A 17 -5.84 1.89 4.34
N VAL A 18 -4.58 2.30 4.50
CA VAL A 18 -3.67 2.69 3.43
C VAL A 18 -2.63 1.60 3.25
N LEU A 19 -2.38 1.22 2.01
CA LEU A 19 -1.31 0.31 1.61
C LEU A 19 -0.40 1.02 0.62
N PHE A 20 0.91 1.00 0.90
CA PHE A 20 1.96 1.40 -0.04
C PHE A 20 2.75 0.18 -0.49
N THR A 21 3.10 0.14 -1.77
CA THR A 21 4.08 -0.82 -2.31
C THR A 21 5.23 -0.08 -2.96
N ASP A 22 6.40 -0.73 -3.02
CA ASP A 22 7.58 -0.23 -3.74
C ASP A 22 8.42 -1.41 -4.24
N ILE A 23 9.05 -1.27 -5.41
CA ILE A 23 9.93 -2.29 -5.98
C ILE A 23 11.35 -2.07 -5.47
N VAL A 24 11.97 -3.12 -4.91
CA VAL A 24 13.34 -3.04 -4.42
C VAL A 24 14.32 -2.80 -5.58
N ALA A 25 15.13 -1.73 -5.45
CA ALA A 25 16.16 -1.35 -6.42
C ALA A 25 15.62 -1.12 -7.85
N PHE A 26 14.40 -0.55 -7.97
CA PHE A 26 13.79 -0.28 -9.28
C PHE A 26 14.69 0.55 -10.20
N THR A 27 15.30 1.63 -9.72
CA THR A 27 16.21 2.48 -10.51
C THR A 27 17.36 1.65 -11.11
N ALA A 28 18.06 0.87 -10.28
CA ALA A 28 19.14 0.02 -10.76
C ALA A 28 18.66 -1.05 -11.75
N ARG A 29 17.45 -1.59 -11.55
CA ARG A 29 16.85 -2.56 -12.48
C ARG A 29 16.60 -1.95 -13.85
N THR A 30 16.19 -0.69 -13.91
CA THR A 30 15.77 -0.03 -15.16
C THR A 30 16.90 0.71 -15.87
N GLU A 31 18.07 0.90 -15.24
CA GLU A 31 19.24 1.55 -15.87
C GLU A 31 19.65 0.94 -17.19
N SER A 32 19.57 -0.39 -17.31
CA SER A 32 19.90 -1.14 -18.54
C SER A 32 18.69 -1.40 -19.45
N MET A 33 17.48 -1.02 -19.02
CA MET A 33 16.24 -1.21 -19.77
C MET A 33 15.96 0.03 -20.61
N GLY A 34 15.59 -0.14 -21.87
CA GLY A 34 15.08 0.97 -22.67
C GLY A 34 13.72 1.47 -22.12
N ALA A 35 13.38 2.73 -22.43
CA ALA A 35 12.16 3.37 -21.91
C ALA A 35 10.87 2.58 -22.21
N ALA A 36 10.73 2.01 -23.40
CA ALA A 36 9.58 1.20 -23.77
C ALA A 36 9.47 -0.06 -22.91
N THR A 37 10.56 -0.80 -22.73
CA THR A 37 10.60 -2.01 -21.88
C THR A 37 10.33 -1.68 -20.40
N THR A 38 10.84 -0.54 -19.91
CA THR A 38 10.53 -0.05 -18.56
C THR A 38 9.03 0.22 -18.40
N ALA A 39 8.38 0.86 -19.38
CA ALA A 39 6.96 1.12 -19.35
C ALA A 39 6.13 -0.17 -19.40
N GLU A 40 6.51 -1.15 -20.24
CA GLU A 40 5.86 -2.47 -20.28
C GLU A 40 5.98 -3.22 -18.96
N PHE A 41 7.18 -3.19 -18.35
CA PHE A 41 7.43 -3.78 -17.03
C PHE A 41 6.54 -3.16 -15.95
N LEU A 42 6.47 -1.81 -15.89
CA LEU A 42 5.61 -1.10 -14.94
C LEU A 42 4.13 -1.40 -15.15
N ASN A 43 3.67 -1.39 -16.41
CA ASN A 43 2.27 -1.70 -16.72
C ASN A 43 1.88 -3.10 -16.28
N HIS A 44 2.74 -4.11 -16.54
CA HIS A 44 2.52 -5.47 -16.07
C HIS A 44 2.46 -5.53 -14.53
N HIS A 45 3.43 -4.90 -13.87
CA HIS A 45 3.50 -4.84 -12.41
C HIS A 45 2.28 -4.17 -11.79
N PHE A 46 1.87 -3.01 -12.31
CA PHE A 46 0.70 -2.30 -11.84
C PHE A 46 -0.59 -3.09 -12.06
N ALA A 47 -0.74 -3.76 -13.20
CA ALA A 47 -1.91 -4.62 -13.46
C ALA A 47 -2.01 -5.76 -12.43
N LEU A 48 -0.89 -6.39 -12.08
CA LEU A 48 -0.83 -7.46 -11.09
C LEU A 48 -1.23 -6.96 -9.69
N VAL A 49 -0.64 -5.83 -9.24
CA VAL A 49 -0.95 -5.24 -7.93
C VAL A 49 -2.40 -4.77 -7.89
N THR A 50 -2.87 -4.07 -8.94
CA THR A 50 -4.23 -3.55 -9.03
C THR A 50 -5.26 -4.67 -8.94
N ALA A 51 -5.08 -5.77 -9.68
CA ALA A 51 -5.98 -6.92 -9.63
C ALA A 51 -6.13 -7.50 -8.21
N CYS A 52 -5.04 -7.60 -7.47
CA CYS A 52 -5.06 -8.07 -6.07
C CYS A 52 -5.79 -7.09 -5.13
N VAL A 53 -5.59 -5.79 -5.32
CA VAL A 53 -6.24 -4.74 -4.52
C VAL A 53 -7.75 -4.71 -4.78
N GLU A 54 -8.16 -4.70 -6.06
CA GLU A 54 -9.57 -4.66 -6.46
C GLU A 54 -10.34 -5.92 -6.06
N ALA A 55 -9.72 -7.10 -6.12
CA ALA A 55 -10.31 -8.36 -5.67
C ALA A 55 -10.72 -8.32 -4.18
N GLU A 56 -10.03 -7.53 -3.36
CA GLU A 56 -10.34 -7.31 -1.95
C GLU A 56 -11.13 -6.00 -1.71
N GLY A 57 -11.71 -5.41 -2.76
CA GLY A 57 -12.54 -4.20 -2.66
C GLY A 57 -11.78 -2.93 -2.31
N GLY A 58 -10.48 -2.91 -2.55
CA GLY A 58 -9.65 -1.71 -2.46
C GLY A 58 -9.71 -0.89 -3.75
N ILE A 59 -9.24 0.33 -3.68
CA ILE A 59 -9.07 1.23 -4.83
C ILE A 59 -7.61 1.67 -4.95
N ILE A 60 -7.14 1.84 -6.16
CA ILE A 60 -5.86 2.49 -6.41
C ILE A 60 -6.07 4.01 -6.35
N ASP A 61 -5.38 4.68 -5.45
CA ASP A 61 -5.40 6.14 -5.37
C ASP A 61 -4.49 6.76 -6.43
N LYS A 62 -3.25 6.27 -6.51
CA LYS A 62 -2.27 6.71 -7.51
C LYS A 62 -1.08 5.76 -7.64
N TYR A 63 -0.37 5.91 -8.75
CA TYR A 63 0.97 5.40 -8.96
C TYR A 63 2.00 6.52 -8.75
N ILE A 64 3.09 6.23 -8.05
CA ILE A 64 4.16 7.19 -7.71
C ILE A 64 5.50 6.55 -8.10
N GLY A 65 5.98 6.83 -9.32
CA GLY A 65 7.11 6.09 -9.87
C GLY A 65 6.75 4.62 -10.06
N ASP A 66 7.42 3.73 -9.34
CA ASP A 66 7.13 2.30 -9.26
C ASP A 66 6.25 1.90 -8.06
N ALA A 67 5.94 2.85 -7.19
CA ALA A 67 5.11 2.64 -6.03
C ALA A 67 3.60 2.70 -6.37
N VAL A 68 2.82 1.92 -5.62
CA VAL A 68 1.35 1.95 -5.68
C VAL A 68 0.81 2.37 -4.31
N MET A 69 -0.10 3.32 -4.32
CA MET A 69 -0.90 3.68 -3.15
C MET A 69 -2.32 3.17 -3.32
N ALA A 70 -2.76 2.32 -2.41
CA ALA A 70 -4.11 1.75 -2.40
C ALA A 70 -4.83 2.04 -1.09
N LEU A 71 -6.17 2.10 -1.15
CA LEU A 71 -7.05 2.53 -0.07
C LEU A 71 -8.23 1.59 0.11
N TRP A 72 -8.64 1.38 1.36
CA TRP A 72 -9.90 0.77 1.76
C TRP A 72 -10.65 1.70 2.71
N GLY A 73 -11.97 1.81 2.58
CA GLY A 73 -12.82 2.67 3.40
C GLY A 73 -12.89 4.14 2.96
N ALA A 74 -12.20 4.52 1.87
CA ALA A 74 -12.15 5.91 1.42
C ALA A 74 -13.44 6.37 0.72
N LEU A 75 -14.04 5.55 -0.14
CA LEU A 75 -15.28 5.88 -0.86
C LEU A 75 -16.51 5.56 -0.01
N GLU A 76 -16.53 4.36 0.57
CA GLU A 76 -17.59 3.86 1.42
C GLU A 76 -16.98 3.21 2.67
N PRO A 77 -17.67 3.27 3.83
CA PRO A 77 -17.20 2.58 5.04
C PRO A 77 -17.06 1.07 4.81
N GLN A 78 -15.91 0.52 5.17
CA GLN A 78 -15.62 -0.90 5.11
C GLN A 78 -15.17 -1.36 6.50
N PRO A 79 -16.03 -1.99 7.32
CA PRO A 79 -15.67 -2.38 8.69
C PRO A 79 -14.48 -3.35 8.77
N ASP A 80 -14.25 -4.15 7.73
CA ASP A 80 -13.17 -5.13 7.59
C ASP A 80 -11.99 -4.64 6.72
N GLN A 81 -11.85 -3.33 6.53
CA GLN A 81 -10.85 -2.71 5.66
C GLN A 81 -9.41 -3.17 5.93
N ALA A 82 -9.00 -3.31 7.19
CA ALA A 82 -7.67 -3.76 7.55
C ALA A 82 -7.43 -5.23 7.15
N ALA A 83 -8.44 -6.09 7.33
CA ALA A 83 -8.38 -7.48 6.92
C ALA A 83 -8.31 -7.62 5.40
N ARG A 84 -9.08 -6.83 4.66
CA ARG A 84 -9.05 -6.78 3.19
C ARG A 84 -7.67 -6.33 2.69
N ALA A 85 -7.11 -5.26 3.25
CA ALA A 85 -5.76 -4.79 2.89
C ALA A 85 -4.68 -5.85 3.19
N ALA A 86 -4.78 -6.57 4.30
CA ALA A 86 -3.87 -7.66 4.64
C ALA A 86 -3.99 -8.84 3.66
N ARG A 87 -5.21 -9.23 3.26
CA ARG A 87 -5.42 -10.28 2.24
C ARG A 87 -4.91 -9.84 0.88
N ALA A 88 -5.15 -8.60 0.47
CA ALA A 88 -4.59 -8.04 -0.76
C ALA A 88 -3.06 -8.09 -0.75
N ALA A 89 -2.40 -7.69 0.34
CA ALA A 89 -0.95 -7.77 0.46
C ALA A 89 -0.41 -9.20 0.34
N ARG A 90 -1.09 -10.19 0.93
CA ARG A 90 -0.75 -11.62 0.73
C ARG A 90 -0.95 -12.08 -0.71
N ALA A 91 -2.05 -11.68 -1.33
CA ALA A 91 -2.32 -11.99 -2.73
C ALA A 91 -1.25 -11.40 -3.65
N ILE A 92 -0.85 -10.15 -3.42
CA ILE A 92 0.25 -9.49 -4.14
C ILE A 92 1.55 -10.31 -3.99
N ALA A 93 1.90 -10.73 -2.77
CA ALA A 93 3.12 -11.49 -2.53
C ALA A 93 3.10 -12.85 -3.25
N LEU A 94 1.98 -13.56 -3.25
CA LEU A 94 1.83 -14.82 -3.99
C LEU A 94 1.91 -14.59 -5.50
N ALA A 95 1.28 -13.54 -6.02
CA ALA A 95 1.30 -13.21 -7.43
C ALA A 95 2.72 -12.81 -7.91
N ILE A 96 3.46 -12.04 -7.11
CA ILE A 96 4.87 -11.71 -7.39
C ILE A 96 5.75 -12.96 -7.40
N ARG A 97 5.57 -13.89 -6.45
CA ARG A 97 6.30 -15.17 -6.46
C ARG A 97 6.01 -16.00 -7.70
N ALA A 98 4.74 -16.05 -8.13
CA ALA A 98 4.37 -16.75 -9.35
C ALA A 98 4.96 -16.11 -10.61
N ASP A 99 4.92 -14.78 -10.70
CA ASP A 99 5.50 -14.00 -11.81
C ASP A 99 7.03 -14.16 -11.87
N ASN A 100 7.69 -14.22 -10.71
CA ASN A 100 9.13 -14.43 -10.59
C ASN A 100 9.62 -15.78 -11.11
N ALA A 101 8.75 -16.80 -11.23
CA ALA A 101 9.14 -18.08 -11.80
C ALA A 101 9.67 -17.97 -13.26
N ALA A 102 9.23 -16.94 -13.99
CA ALA A 102 9.66 -16.64 -15.35
C ALA A 102 10.63 -15.44 -15.46
N ARG A 103 11.11 -14.90 -14.31
CA ARG A 103 11.93 -13.67 -14.29
C ARG A 103 13.35 -13.90 -13.77
N THR A 104 14.31 -13.30 -14.45
CA THR A 104 15.71 -13.21 -14.00
C THR A 104 16.24 -11.80 -14.27
N PRO A 105 16.64 -11.04 -13.25
CA PRO A 105 16.50 -11.32 -11.81
C PRO A 105 15.06 -11.19 -11.31
N PRO A 106 14.70 -11.86 -10.19
CA PRO A 106 13.36 -11.78 -9.61
C PRO A 106 13.01 -10.35 -9.16
N VAL A 107 11.72 -10.02 -9.14
CA VAL A 107 11.19 -8.78 -8.54
C VAL A 107 11.07 -8.98 -7.04
N ARG A 108 11.57 -8.03 -6.27
CA ARG A 108 11.40 -7.97 -4.81
C ARG A 108 10.59 -6.74 -4.47
N MET A 109 9.72 -6.85 -3.47
CA MET A 109 8.81 -5.77 -3.08
C MET A 109 8.80 -5.51 -1.59
N ARG A 110 8.43 -4.28 -1.26
CA ARG A 110 8.09 -3.85 0.09
C ARG A 110 6.64 -3.38 0.12
N ILE A 111 5.95 -3.69 1.21
CA ILE A 111 4.56 -3.28 1.44
C ILE A 111 4.45 -2.74 2.86
N GLY A 112 3.87 -1.55 3.00
CA GLY A 112 3.54 -0.93 4.28
C GLY A 112 2.05 -0.74 4.41
N ILE A 113 1.43 -1.16 5.54
CA ILE A 113 -0.01 -1.06 5.79
C ILE A 113 -0.25 -0.32 7.10
N HIS A 114 -1.09 0.71 7.06
CA HIS A 114 -1.51 1.43 8.25
C HIS A 114 -2.98 1.82 8.17
N SER A 115 -3.68 1.74 9.31
CA SER A 115 -5.08 2.12 9.46
C SER A 115 -5.19 3.32 10.39
N GLY A 116 -6.03 4.29 10.03
CA GLY A 116 -6.27 5.47 10.85
C GLY A 116 -7.07 6.56 10.10
N PRO A 117 -7.30 7.70 10.77
CA PRO A 117 -8.07 8.79 10.22
C PRO A 117 -7.32 9.54 9.11
N VAL A 118 -8.06 9.92 8.08
CA VAL A 118 -7.60 10.78 6.98
C VAL A 118 -8.69 11.79 6.61
N VAL A 119 -8.28 12.88 5.97
CA VAL A 119 -9.22 13.75 5.23
C VAL A 119 -9.34 13.19 3.82
N VAL A 120 -10.56 12.80 3.44
CA VAL A 120 -10.92 12.37 2.08
C VAL A 120 -11.56 13.53 1.34
N GLY A 121 -11.21 13.77 0.11
CA GLY A 121 -11.87 14.77 -0.73
C GLY A 121 -11.03 15.29 -1.89
N ASN A 122 -11.54 16.33 -2.52
CA ASN A 122 -10.85 17.01 -3.61
C ASN A 122 -9.71 17.89 -3.05
N ILE A 123 -8.49 17.52 -3.37
CA ILE A 123 -7.26 18.20 -2.94
C ILE A 123 -6.53 18.71 -4.17
N GLY A 124 -6.18 19.99 -4.16
CA GLY A 124 -5.47 20.65 -5.26
C GLY A 124 -5.90 22.09 -5.48
N THR A 125 -5.69 22.58 -6.70
CA THR A 125 -6.07 23.91 -7.15
C THR A 125 -7.38 23.86 -7.94
N PRO A 126 -8.08 24.99 -8.16
CA PRO A 126 -9.31 25.00 -8.96
C PRO A 126 -9.17 24.42 -10.37
N THR A 127 -7.95 24.47 -10.94
CA THR A 127 -7.65 23.96 -12.28
C THR A 127 -7.11 22.52 -12.29
N ARG A 128 -6.70 21.99 -11.13
CA ARG A 128 -6.16 20.63 -11.01
C ARG A 128 -6.46 20.06 -9.63
N MET A 129 -7.53 19.32 -9.53
CA MET A 129 -7.95 18.63 -8.31
C MET A 129 -7.85 17.12 -8.49
N ASN A 130 -7.39 16.44 -7.44
CA ASN A 130 -7.43 15.00 -7.32
C ASN A 130 -8.33 14.64 -6.15
N TYR A 131 -9.23 13.68 -6.34
CA TYR A 131 -9.94 13.06 -5.23
C TYR A 131 -8.98 12.06 -4.58
N THR A 132 -8.58 12.34 -3.36
CA THR A 132 -7.52 11.58 -2.66
C THR A 132 -7.65 11.75 -1.15
N VAL A 133 -6.75 11.14 -0.41
CA VAL A 133 -6.68 11.21 1.05
C VAL A 133 -5.41 11.93 1.51
N VAL A 134 -5.53 12.68 2.62
CA VAL A 134 -4.41 13.37 3.27
C VAL A 134 -4.47 13.15 4.77
N GLY A 135 -3.33 12.86 5.38
CA GLY A 135 -3.19 12.69 6.83
C GLY A 135 -1.95 11.90 7.21
N ASP A 136 -1.64 11.88 8.50
CA ASP A 136 -0.48 11.13 9.04
C ASP A 136 -0.58 9.63 8.79
N THR A 137 -1.79 9.12 8.62
CA THR A 137 -2.06 7.73 8.23
C THR A 137 -1.38 7.36 6.92
N VAL A 138 -1.43 8.24 5.91
CA VAL A 138 -0.76 8.05 4.62
C VAL A 138 0.75 7.99 4.80
N ASN A 139 1.30 8.97 5.53
CA ASN A 139 2.74 9.04 5.79
C ASN A 139 3.23 7.82 6.59
N THR A 140 2.44 7.33 7.53
CA THR A 140 2.79 6.17 8.37
C THR A 140 2.86 4.90 7.53
N ALA A 141 1.91 4.66 6.62
CA ALA A 141 1.94 3.51 5.72
C ALA A 141 3.19 3.53 4.82
N GLN A 142 3.54 4.69 4.25
CA GLN A 142 4.75 4.85 3.44
C GLN A 142 6.02 4.61 4.25
N ARG A 143 6.07 5.06 5.52
CA ARG A 143 7.24 4.84 6.39
C ARG A 143 7.41 3.38 6.79
N LEU A 144 6.32 2.64 6.97
CA LEU A 144 6.37 1.19 7.19
C LEU A 144 6.93 0.47 5.96
N GLU A 145 6.49 0.87 4.76
CA GLU A 145 7.07 0.35 3.51
C GLU A 145 8.59 0.58 3.48
N ASN A 146 9.05 1.80 3.75
CA ASN A 146 10.48 2.12 3.78
C ASN A 146 11.25 1.35 4.88
N LEU A 147 10.67 1.17 6.07
CA LEU A 147 11.26 0.42 7.18
C LEU A 147 11.43 -1.08 6.84
N ALA A 148 10.60 -1.62 5.96
CA ALA A 148 10.71 -3.01 5.52
C ALA A 148 12.08 -3.33 4.89
N LYS A 149 12.73 -2.33 4.31
CA LYS A 149 14.12 -2.44 3.80
C LYS A 149 15.13 -2.83 4.88
N GLU A 150 14.93 -2.35 6.09
CA GLU A 150 15.84 -2.57 7.21
C GLU A 150 15.50 -3.85 7.97
N LEU A 151 14.21 -4.11 8.19
CA LEU A 151 13.76 -5.21 9.03
C LEU A 151 13.69 -6.56 8.29
N LEU A 152 13.43 -6.56 7.00
CA LEU A 152 13.27 -7.77 6.19
C LEU A 152 14.06 -7.65 4.87
N PRO A 153 15.39 -7.43 4.93
CA PRO A 153 16.21 -7.12 3.75
C PRO A 153 16.23 -8.25 2.72
N ASP A 154 16.07 -9.51 3.15
CA ASP A 154 16.18 -10.69 2.30
C ASP A 154 14.84 -11.25 1.84
N ALA A 155 13.72 -10.68 2.28
CA ALA A 155 12.40 -11.15 1.88
C ALA A 155 12.12 -10.79 0.41
N ASP A 156 11.51 -11.74 -0.34
CA ASP A 156 11.04 -11.47 -1.70
C ASP A 156 9.94 -10.41 -1.70
N VAL A 157 8.98 -10.55 -0.77
CA VAL A 157 7.99 -9.53 -0.48
C VAL A 157 7.93 -9.30 1.02
N ALA A 158 8.39 -8.13 1.45
CA ALA A 158 8.38 -7.71 2.85
C ALA A 158 7.10 -6.92 3.15
N ILE A 159 6.26 -7.43 4.07
CA ILE A 159 4.99 -6.78 4.45
C ILE A 159 5.07 -6.33 5.90
N LEU A 160 4.99 -5.02 6.15
CA LEU A 160 4.93 -4.46 7.48
C LEU A 160 3.57 -3.82 7.76
N LEU A 161 3.12 -3.98 9.02
CA LEU A 161 1.90 -3.38 9.53
C LEU A 161 2.18 -2.62 10.82
N SER A 162 1.44 -1.53 11.04
CA SER A 162 1.39 -0.86 12.34
C SER A 162 0.63 -1.69 13.38
N GLU A 163 0.87 -1.41 14.65
CA GLU A 163 0.09 -1.98 15.75
C GLU A 163 -1.40 -1.65 15.62
N THR A 164 -1.75 -0.44 15.19
CA THR A 164 -3.15 -0.02 14.97
C THR A 164 -3.85 -0.95 13.98
N THR A 165 -3.21 -1.26 12.86
CA THR A 165 -3.74 -2.21 11.87
C THR A 165 -3.77 -3.63 12.44
N ALA A 166 -2.68 -4.10 13.06
CA ALA A 166 -2.58 -5.46 13.59
C ALA A 166 -3.65 -5.79 14.64
N ARG A 167 -4.02 -4.82 15.48
CA ARG A 167 -5.03 -4.99 16.57
C ARG A 167 -6.45 -5.25 16.05
N VAL A 168 -6.78 -4.78 14.87
CA VAL A 168 -8.14 -4.91 14.29
C VAL A 168 -8.24 -6.05 13.27
N LEU A 169 -7.15 -6.79 13.07
CA LEU A 169 -7.18 -7.99 12.22
C LEU A 169 -7.92 -9.13 12.91
N PRO A 170 -8.70 -9.91 12.16
CA PRO A 170 -9.30 -11.13 12.67
C PRO A 170 -8.22 -12.18 12.99
N ARG A 171 -8.50 -13.09 13.93
CA ARG A 171 -7.52 -14.08 14.43
C ARG A 171 -6.96 -15.02 13.36
N GLU A 172 -7.66 -15.18 12.27
CA GLU A 172 -7.28 -16.01 11.12
C GLU A 172 -6.11 -15.40 10.31
N ILE A 173 -5.90 -14.08 10.46
CA ILE A 173 -4.78 -13.38 9.84
C ILE A 173 -3.67 -13.23 10.87
N SER A 174 -2.79 -14.24 10.91
CA SER A 174 -1.65 -14.23 11.83
C SER A 174 -0.63 -13.18 11.42
N VAL A 175 -0.14 -12.42 12.40
CA VAL A 175 0.97 -11.46 12.25
C VAL A 175 2.05 -11.74 13.29
N VAL A 176 3.30 -11.44 12.97
CA VAL A 176 4.45 -11.66 13.84
C VAL A 176 4.99 -10.30 14.29
N PRO A 177 5.15 -10.06 15.60
CA PRO A 177 5.73 -8.81 16.07
C PRO A 177 7.23 -8.72 15.73
N LEU A 178 7.66 -7.58 15.23
CA LEU A 178 9.06 -7.26 14.93
C LEU A 178 9.69 -6.31 15.96
N GLY A 179 8.94 -5.96 17.01
CA GLY A 179 9.41 -5.05 18.05
C GLY A 179 8.95 -3.62 17.87
N THR A 180 9.68 -2.70 18.51
CA THR A 180 9.37 -1.27 18.54
C THR A 180 10.44 -0.50 17.78
N HIS A 181 10.03 0.31 16.80
CA HIS A 181 10.93 1.02 15.91
C HIS A 181 10.57 2.51 15.81
N GLN A 182 11.57 3.35 15.59
CA GLN A 182 11.38 4.76 15.28
C GLN A 182 10.96 4.89 13.81
N LEU A 183 9.77 5.43 13.57
CA LEU A 183 9.35 5.83 12.24
C LEU A 183 9.79 7.27 11.98
N ARG A 184 10.59 7.50 10.95
CA ARG A 184 11.20 8.79 10.65
C ARG A 184 10.15 9.92 10.59
N GLY A 185 10.25 10.93 11.49
CA GLY A 185 9.32 12.07 11.54
C GLY A 185 7.92 11.76 12.12
N ILE A 186 7.74 10.63 12.82
CA ILE A 186 6.63 10.41 13.73
C ILE A 186 7.18 10.56 15.16
N GLY A 187 6.49 11.35 15.97
CA GLY A 187 6.86 11.51 17.39
C GLY A 187 6.60 10.20 18.16
N GLY A 188 7.67 9.53 18.58
CA GLY A 188 7.59 8.30 19.35
C GLY A 188 7.91 7.02 18.57
N ALA A 189 8.18 5.95 19.33
CA ALA A 189 8.44 4.62 18.79
C ALA A 189 7.13 3.86 18.55
N ALA A 190 7.01 3.20 17.41
CA ALA A 190 5.84 2.45 17.00
C ALA A 190 6.12 0.93 17.04
N ARG A 191 5.19 0.14 17.55
CA ARG A 191 5.26 -1.32 17.42
C ARG A 191 4.89 -1.73 15.99
N VAL A 192 5.73 -2.57 15.43
CA VAL A 192 5.63 -3.02 14.03
C VAL A 192 5.46 -4.53 13.98
N PHE A 193 4.69 -4.99 13.03
CA PHE A 193 4.39 -6.39 12.79
C PHE A 193 4.68 -6.74 11.34
N THR A 194 4.98 -8.01 11.06
CA THR A 194 5.02 -8.55 9.70
C THR A 194 3.88 -9.52 9.46
N LEU A 195 3.42 -9.58 8.21
CA LEU A 195 2.46 -10.54 7.72
C LEU A 195 3.21 -11.65 6.98
N PRO A 196 3.30 -12.87 7.52
CA PRO A 196 3.95 -14.00 6.84
C PRO A 196 3.18 -14.41 5.58
N VAL A 197 3.92 -14.84 4.54
CA VAL A 197 3.40 -15.27 3.22
C VAL A 197 3.86 -16.68 2.91
#